data_94f313aca7fff8ee4e9835dd71720e80
#
_entry.id   94f313aca7fff8ee4e9835dd71720e80
#
_cell.length_a   1.000
_cell.length_b   1.000
_cell.length_c   1.000
_cell.angle_alpha   90.00
_cell.angle_beta   90.00
_cell.angle_gamma   90.00
#
_symmetry.space_group_name_H-M   'P 1'
#
loop_
_entity.id
_entity.type
_entity.pdbx_description
1 polymer ?
#
loop_
_entity_poly.entity_id
_entity_poly.type
_entity_poly.pdbx_seq_one_letter_code
_entity_poly.pdbx_strand_id
1 'polypeptide(L)'
;MTEPDPSYHGVRFVDAAGPAAYAIRIRAVLLRDTGATISPFNAFILLQGLETLSLRVERHVENALKVVEFLKKHPKVVAVNHPSLPEHPDHALYGKYFPNGGGSIFTFEVRGGVKEAQTFIDSLQIFSLLANVADVKSLVIRSEERR
;
A
#
# COMPACT_ATOMS: atom_id res chain seq x y z
N MET A 1 19.93 1.21 -17.25
CA MET A 1 19.58 2.22 -18.28
C MET A 1 20.74 3.17 -18.58
N THR A 2 21.64 3.35 -17.63
CA THR A 2 22.91 4.12 -17.75
C THR A 2 24.04 3.31 -18.39
N GLU A 3 23.94 1.99 -18.40
CA GLU A 3 24.89 1.10 -19.06
C GLU A 3 24.41 0.75 -20.49
N PRO A 4 25.34 0.41 -21.41
CA PRO A 4 24.99 -0.10 -22.72
C PRO A 4 24.09 -1.34 -22.61
N ASP A 5 22.97 -1.34 -23.32
CA ASP A 5 22.03 -2.48 -23.31
C ASP A 5 22.40 -3.45 -24.44
N PRO A 6 22.88 -4.66 -24.12
CA PRO A 6 23.33 -5.62 -25.14
C PRO A 6 22.15 -6.14 -25.97
N SER A 7 20.92 -6.16 -25.43
CA SER A 7 19.72 -6.57 -26.14
C SER A 7 19.24 -5.52 -27.15
N TYR A 8 19.78 -4.30 -27.07
CA TYR A 8 19.40 -3.20 -27.95
C TYR A 8 20.64 -2.47 -28.52
N HIS A 9 21.50 -3.22 -29.17
CA HIS A 9 22.67 -2.75 -29.91
C HIS A 9 23.64 -1.86 -29.10
N GLY A 10 23.72 -2.06 -27.78
CA GLY A 10 24.57 -1.28 -26.91
C GLY A 10 24.08 0.15 -26.63
N VAL A 11 22.80 0.45 -26.88
CA VAL A 11 22.22 1.77 -26.60
C VAL A 11 22.17 2.02 -25.08
N ARG A 12 22.59 3.20 -24.67
CA ARG A 12 22.39 3.73 -23.33
C ARG A 12 21.11 4.55 -23.35
N PHE A 13 20.03 4.01 -22.77
CA PHE A 13 18.69 4.60 -22.89
C PHE A 13 18.58 5.99 -22.25
N VAL A 14 19.37 6.27 -21.20
CA VAL A 14 19.41 7.62 -20.59
C VAL A 14 19.95 8.65 -21.59
N ASP A 15 20.99 8.30 -22.36
CA ASP A 15 21.58 9.20 -23.35
C ASP A 15 20.65 9.37 -24.57
N ALA A 16 20.00 8.31 -24.99
CA ALA A 16 19.15 8.31 -26.19
C ALA A 16 17.75 8.92 -25.97
N ALA A 17 17.21 8.86 -24.75
CA ALA A 17 15.81 9.21 -24.48
C ALA A 17 15.62 10.14 -23.25
N GLY A 18 16.69 10.52 -22.56
CA GLY A 18 16.64 11.44 -21.42
C GLY A 18 15.58 11.05 -20.37
N PRO A 19 14.68 11.96 -20.00
CA PRO A 19 13.63 11.69 -19.00
C PRO A 19 12.68 10.54 -19.38
N ALA A 20 12.54 10.24 -20.66
CA ALA A 20 11.69 9.17 -21.16
C ALA A 20 12.38 7.79 -21.19
N ALA A 21 13.65 7.70 -20.78
CA ALA A 21 14.47 6.49 -20.88
C ALA A 21 13.80 5.22 -20.34
N TYR A 22 13.11 5.32 -19.20
CA TYR A 22 12.40 4.20 -18.58
C TYR A 22 11.27 3.67 -19.48
N ALA A 23 10.37 4.55 -19.90
CA ALA A 23 9.24 4.18 -20.75
C ALA A 23 9.67 3.68 -22.12
N ILE A 24 10.70 4.31 -22.71
CA ILE A 24 11.26 3.90 -24.02
C ILE A 24 11.91 2.53 -23.91
N ARG A 25 12.69 2.25 -22.85
CA ARG A 25 13.29 0.93 -22.66
C ARG A 25 12.23 -0.17 -22.49
N ILE A 26 11.18 0.09 -21.73
CA ILE A 26 10.06 -0.86 -21.60
C ILE A 26 9.46 -1.18 -22.98
N ARG A 27 9.23 -0.16 -23.81
CA ARG A 27 8.64 -0.35 -25.13
C ARG A 27 9.59 -1.01 -26.12
N ALA A 28 10.83 -0.56 -26.16
CA ALA A 28 11.81 -1.00 -27.17
C ALA A 28 12.35 -2.41 -26.90
N VAL A 29 12.42 -2.84 -25.63
CA VAL A 29 12.98 -4.13 -25.21
C VAL A 29 11.86 -5.03 -24.69
N LEU A 30 11.30 -4.72 -23.54
CA LEU A 30 10.39 -5.66 -22.84
C LEU A 30 9.10 -5.91 -23.63
N LEU A 31 8.41 -4.87 -24.06
CA LEU A 31 7.16 -5.02 -24.81
C LEU A 31 7.41 -5.67 -26.18
N ARG A 32 8.47 -5.26 -26.88
CA ARG A 32 8.84 -5.81 -28.17
C ARG A 32 9.17 -7.29 -28.09
N ASP A 33 9.97 -7.69 -27.10
CA ASP A 33 10.52 -9.06 -27.02
C ASP A 33 9.53 -10.05 -26.41
N THR A 34 8.69 -9.61 -25.45
CA THR A 34 7.73 -10.46 -24.74
C THR A 34 6.32 -10.35 -25.31
N GLY A 35 5.99 -9.24 -25.98
CA GLY A 35 4.62 -8.96 -26.44
C GLY A 35 3.62 -8.75 -25.29
N ALA A 36 4.10 -8.60 -24.05
CA ALA A 36 3.25 -8.48 -22.86
C ALA A 36 2.46 -7.17 -22.88
N THR A 37 1.18 -7.26 -23.17
CA THR A 37 0.24 -6.13 -23.16
C THR A 37 -1.03 -6.51 -22.46
N ILE A 38 -1.70 -5.51 -21.87
CA ILE A 38 -2.98 -5.72 -21.21
C ILE A 38 -4.09 -5.94 -22.26
N SER A 39 -5.00 -6.88 -22.00
CA SER A 39 -6.17 -7.04 -22.84
C SER A 39 -7.13 -5.84 -22.70
N PRO A 40 -7.89 -5.48 -23.75
CA PRO A 40 -8.87 -4.40 -23.66
C PRO A 40 -9.90 -4.59 -22.55
N PHE A 41 -10.34 -5.81 -22.30
CA PHE A 41 -11.29 -6.12 -21.22
C PHE A 41 -10.68 -5.88 -19.84
N ASN A 42 -9.45 -6.31 -19.61
CA ASN A 42 -8.75 -6.05 -18.35
C ASN A 42 -8.50 -4.55 -18.16
N ALA A 43 -8.14 -3.83 -19.22
CA ALA A 43 -7.99 -2.38 -19.16
C ALA A 43 -9.31 -1.69 -18.77
N PHE A 44 -10.43 -2.12 -19.32
CA PHE A 44 -11.77 -1.62 -18.96
C PHE A 44 -12.07 -1.85 -17.47
N ILE A 45 -11.85 -3.05 -16.94
CA ILE A 45 -12.08 -3.35 -15.52
C ILE A 45 -11.21 -2.49 -14.61
N LEU A 46 -9.95 -2.28 -14.96
CA LEU A 46 -9.06 -1.41 -14.17
C LEU A 46 -9.51 0.05 -14.21
N LEU A 47 -9.96 0.54 -15.36
CA LEU A 47 -10.51 1.90 -15.49
C LEU A 47 -11.78 2.06 -14.64
N GLN A 48 -12.68 1.09 -14.65
CA GLN A 48 -13.87 1.11 -13.78
C GLN A 48 -13.46 1.16 -12.29
N GLY A 49 -12.43 0.44 -11.90
CA GLY A 49 -11.89 0.50 -10.54
C GLY A 49 -11.31 1.88 -10.18
N LEU A 50 -10.75 2.60 -11.14
CA LEU A 50 -10.19 3.94 -10.92
C LEU A 50 -11.27 5.02 -10.73
N GLU A 51 -12.43 4.89 -11.38
CA GLU A 51 -13.51 5.90 -11.32
C GLU A 51 -13.99 6.18 -9.89
N THR A 52 -13.98 5.16 -9.02
CA THR A 52 -14.42 5.28 -7.62
C THR A 52 -13.26 5.28 -6.62
N LEU A 53 -12.02 5.35 -7.09
CA LEU A 53 -10.84 5.20 -6.23
C LEU A 53 -10.77 6.30 -5.16
N SER A 54 -11.00 7.55 -5.52
CA SER A 54 -10.96 8.68 -4.58
C SER A 54 -11.96 8.50 -3.44
N LEU A 55 -13.20 8.14 -3.77
CA LEU A 55 -14.27 7.90 -2.78
C LEU A 55 -13.92 6.77 -1.81
N ARG A 56 -13.33 5.68 -2.33
CA ARG A 56 -12.91 4.54 -1.50
C ARG A 56 -11.75 4.92 -0.59
N VAL A 57 -10.74 5.60 -1.13
CA VAL A 57 -9.56 6.01 -0.35
C VAL A 57 -9.94 7.00 0.75
N GLU A 58 -10.76 7.99 0.47
CA GLU A 58 -11.28 8.91 1.50
C GLU A 58 -11.97 8.15 2.64
N ARG A 59 -12.85 7.21 2.30
CA ARG A 59 -13.54 6.40 3.29
C ARG A 59 -12.60 5.49 4.07
N HIS A 60 -11.61 4.89 3.42
CA HIS A 60 -10.59 4.08 4.10
C HIS A 60 -9.80 4.91 5.10
N VAL A 61 -9.35 6.10 4.72
CA VAL A 61 -8.60 7.01 5.59
C VAL A 61 -9.45 7.43 6.79
N GLU A 62 -10.68 7.88 6.55
CA GLU A 62 -11.60 8.28 7.63
C GLU A 62 -11.83 7.16 8.64
N ASN A 63 -12.08 5.96 8.15
CA ASN A 63 -12.30 4.79 9.02
C ASN A 63 -11.03 4.41 9.78
N ALA A 64 -9.87 4.40 9.11
CA ALA A 64 -8.60 4.08 9.75
C ALA A 64 -8.28 5.04 10.89
N LEU A 65 -8.43 6.34 10.69
CA LEU A 65 -8.19 7.35 11.73
C LEU A 65 -9.11 7.16 12.94
N LYS A 66 -10.38 6.83 12.72
CA LYS A 66 -11.32 6.52 13.84
C LYS A 66 -10.89 5.28 14.61
N VAL A 67 -10.44 4.24 13.92
CA VAL A 67 -9.96 3.01 14.57
C VAL A 67 -8.65 3.24 15.32
N VAL A 68 -7.71 3.99 14.74
CA VAL A 68 -6.45 4.40 15.39
C VAL A 68 -6.74 5.14 16.71
N GLU A 69 -7.64 6.12 16.68
CA GLU A 69 -8.01 6.89 17.87
C GLU A 69 -8.70 6.03 18.94
N PHE A 70 -9.55 5.09 18.53
CA PHE A 70 -10.19 4.13 19.43
C PHE A 70 -9.14 3.21 20.08
N LEU A 71 -8.26 2.61 19.27
CA LEU A 71 -7.25 1.68 19.76
C LEU A 71 -6.23 2.35 20.68
N LYS A 72 -5.85 3.59 20.40
CA LYS A 72 -4.95 4.37 21.25
C LYS A 72 -5.47 4.49 22.69
N LYS A 73 -6.78 4.57 22.87
CA LYS A 73 -7.42 4.71 24.18
C LYS A 73 -7.80 3.37 24.82
N HIS A 74 -7.65 2.27 24.10
CA HIS A 74 -8.14 0.98 24.57
C HIS A 74 -7.20 0.34 25.59
N PRO A 75 -7.67 -0.10 26.77
CA PRO A 75 -6.81 -0.56 27.86
C PRO A 75 -6.03 -1.86 27.56
N LYS A 76 -6.45 -2.64 26.57
CA LYS A 76 -5.75 -3.84 26.11
C LYS A 76 -4.77 -3.60 24.97
N VAL A 77 -4.63 -2.37 24.51
CA VAL A 77 -3.67 -1.98 23.46
C VAL A 77 -2.48 -1.33 24.12
N VAL A 78 -1.28 -1.76 23.76
CA VAL A 78 -0.01 -1.26 24.29
C VAL A 78 0.49 -0.09 23.46
N ALA A 79 0.43 -0.24 22.14
CA ALA A 79 0.91 0.75 21.19
C ALA A 79 0.11 0.71 19.90
N VAL A 80 0.01 1.84 19.23
CA VAL A 80 -0.53 1.97 17.88
C VAL A 80 0.51 2.70 17.04
N ASN A 81 0.86 2.15 15.89
CA ASN A 81 1.84 2.71 14.98
C ASN A 81 1.13 3.26 13.73
N HIS A 82 0.86 4.57 13.74
CA HIS A 82 0.31 5.30 12.60
C HIS A 82 0.86 6.74 12.58
N PRO A 83 1.30 7.28 11.44
CA PRO A 83 1.95 8.58 11.38
C PRO A 83 1.03 9.79 11.63
N SER A 84 -0.29 9.58 11.72
CA SER A 84 -1.20 10.64 12.18
C SER A 84 -1.05 10.98 13.67
N LEU A 85 -0.44 10.07 14.45
CA LEU A 85 -0.25 10.28 15.88
C LEU A 85 0.88 11.28 16.11
N PRO A 86 0.69 12.30 16.97
CA PRO A 86 1.69 13.34 17.20
C PRO A 86 3.04 12.83 17.70
N GLU A 87 3.05 11.71 18.41
CA GLU A 87 4.24 11.05 18.94
C GLU A 87 5.00 10.20 17.90
N HIS A 88 4.42 10.00 16.72
CA HIS A 88 5.09 9.22 15.66
C HIS A 88 6.26 10.00 15.05
N PRO A 89 7.43 9.39 14.83
CA PRO A 89 8.62 10.10 14.31
C PRO A 89 8.37 10.79 12.96
N ASP A 90 7.52 10.23 12.12
CA ASP A 90 7.19 10.76 10.80
C ASP A 90 5.94 11.65 10.78
N HIS A 91 5.42 12.08 11.95
CA HIS A 91 4.19 12.88 12.01
C HIS A 91 4.27 14.16 11.17
N ALA A 92 5.40 14.86 11.25
CA ALA A 92 5.61 16.10 10.47
C ALA A 92 5.62 15.84 8.95
N LEU A 93 6.24 14.73 8.53
CA LEU A 93 6.26 14.31 7.12
C LEU A 93 4.87 13.86 6.65
N TYR A 94 4.13 13.18 7.51
CA TYR A 94 2.75 12.80 7.24
C TYR A 94 1.88 14.03 6.95
N GLY A 95 1.92 15.04 7.81
CA GLY A 95 1.17 16.29 7.60
C GLY A 95 1.60 17.04 6.34
N LYS A 96 2.89 16.99 5.99
CA LYS A 96 3.43 17.64 4.79
C LYS A 96 3.00 16.95 3.48
N TYR A 97 3.07 15.62 3.43
CA TYR A 97 2.85 14.87 2.19
C TYR A 97 1.43 14.34 2.02
N PHE A 98 0.69 14.23 3.11
CA PHE A 98 -0.68 13.70 3.12
C PHE A 98 -1.65 14.64 3.85
N PRO A 99 -1.87 15.86 3.34
CA PRO A 99 -2.71 16.86 4.02
C PRO A 99 -4.18 16.39 4.15
N ASN A 100 -4.62 15.47 3.28
CA ASN A 100 -5.96 14.89 3.31
C ASN A 100 -5.99 13.49 3.96
N GLY A 101 -4.93 13.11 4.66
CA GLY A 101 -4.75 11.78 5.25
C GLY A 101 -4.06 10.80 4.32
N GLY A 102 -3.31 9.89 4.88
CA GLY A 102 -2.42 8.97 4.14
C GLY A 102 -2.63 7.52 4.50
N GLY A 103 -3.34 6.80 3.63
CA GLY A 103 -3.48 5.37 3.74
C GLY A 103 -4.44 4.87 4.82
N SER A 104 -4.59 3.57 4.90
CA SER A 104 -5.51 2.90 5.83
C SER A 104 -4.88 1.65 6.47
N ILE A 105 -3.58 1.50 6.32
CA ILE A 105 -2.83 0.38 6.90
C ILE A 105 -2.03 0.90 8.08
N PHE A 106 -2.19 0.25 9.22
CA PHE A 106 -1.45 0.57 10.43
C PHE A 106 -1.25 -0.71 11.25
N THR A 107 -0.39 -0.63 12.24
CA THR A 107 -0.14 -1.74 13.16
C THR A 107 -0.44 -1.32 14.60
N PHE A 108 -0.78 -2.28 15.42
CA PHE A 108 -0.95 -2.06 16.85
C PHE A 108 -0.55 -3.31 17.62
N GLU A 109 -0.22 -3.13 18.89
CA GLU A 109 0.21 -4.16 19.79
C GLU A 109 -0.85 -4.39 20.86
N VAL A 110 -1.34 -5.62 20.99
CA VAL A 110 -2.26 -6.01 22.08
C VAL A 110 -1.46 -6.45 23.30
N ARG A 111 -2.00 -6.16 24.47
CA ARG A 111 -1.43 -6.61 25.74
C ARG A 111 -1.50 -8.14 25.83
N GLY A 112 -0.40 -8.76 26.21
CA GLY A 112 -0.24 -10.21 26.28
C GLY A 112 0.78 -10.68 25.23
N GLY A 113 0.53 -11.78 24.58
CA GLY A 113 1.43 -12.38 23.61
C GLY A 113 0.71 -12.88 22.38
N VAL A 114 1.32 -13.86 21.71
CA VAL A 114 0.79 -14.47 20.49
C VAL A 114 -0.61 -15.05 20.68
N LYS A 115 -0.87 -15.69 21.82
CA LYS A 115 -2.16 -16.32 22.13
C LYS A 115 -3.29 -15.28 22.25
N GLU A 116 -3.02 -14.16 22.91
CA GLU A 116 -3.98 -13.06 23.06
C GLU A 116 -4.27 -12.39 21.72
N ALA A 117 -3.23 -12.19 20.90
CA ALA A 117 -3.39 -11.66 19.55
C ALA A 117 -4.22 -12.60 18.66
N GLN A 118 -4.01 -13.91 18.74
CA GLN A 118 -4.80 -14.89 18.03
C GLN A 118 -6.26 -14.89 18.51
N THR A 119 -6.49 -14.91 19.82
CA THR A 119 -7.83 -14.84 20.40
C THR A 119 -8.57 -13.57 19.97
N PHE A 120 -7.85 -12.44 19.91
CA PHE A 120 -8.41 -11.19 19.40
C PHE A 120 -8.87 -11.33 17.95
N ILE A 121 -8.01 -11.83 17.05
CA ILE A 121 -8.34 -11.99 15.63
C ILE A 121 -9.52 -12.95 15.43
N ASP A 122 -9.51 -14.08 16.11
CA ASP A 122 -10.55 -15.11 16.00
C ASP A 122 -11.92 -14.65 16.51
N SER A 123 -11.94 -13.62 17.37
CA SER A 123 -13.19 -13.04 17.90
C SER A 123 -13.80 -11.95 17.01
N LEU A 124 -13.11 -11.51 15.96
CA LEU A 124 -13.59 -10.45 15.09
C LEU A 124 -14.72 -10.93 14.18
N GLN A 125 -15.74 -10.09 14.02
CA GLN A 125 -16.92 -10.42 13.19
C GLN A 125 -16.95 -9.61 11.89
N ILE A 126 -16.43 -8.38 11.90
CA ILE A 126 -16.44 -7.48 10.74
C ILE A 126 -15.14 -7.59 9.96
N PHE A 127 -14.01 -7.74 10.66
CA PHE A 127 -12.69 -7.84 10.04
C PHE A 127 -12.43 -9.28 9.60
N SER A 128 -12.02 -9.45 8.36
CA SER A 128 -11.61 -10.75 7.82
C SER A 128 -10.11 -10.98 8.01
N LEU A 129 -9.73 -12.19 8.40
CA LEU A 129 -8.33 -12.60 8.44
C LEU A 129 -7.84 -12.84 7.00
N LEU A 130 -7.23 -11.86 6.40
CA LEU A 130 -6.75 -11.90 5.03
C LEU A 130 -5.69 -10.82 4.81
N ALA A 131 -4.62 -11.17 4.09
CA ALA A 131 -3.60 -10.24 3.64
C ALA A 131 -3.97 -9.67 2.27
N ASN A 132 -4.30 -8.39 2.20
CA ASN A 132 -4.51 -7.65 0.96
C ASN A 132 -4.27 -6.16 1.22
N VAL A 133 -4.09 -5.38 0.15
CA VAL A 133 -3.94 -3.93 0.20
C VAL A 133 -5.09 -3.28 -0.57
N ALA A 134 -5.74 -2.30 0.07
CA ALA A 134 -6.85 -1.54 -0.50
C ALA A 134 -8.09 -2.39 -0.88
N ASP A 135 -8.33 -3.47 -0.14
CA ASP A 135 -9.60 -4.21 -0.23
C ASP A 135 -10.77 -3.32 0.21
N VAL A 136 -11.96 -3.62 -0.30
CA VAL A 136 -13.20 -2.94 0.15
C VAL A 136 -13.66 -3.42 1.52
N LYS A 137 -13.19 -4.58 1.97
CA LYS A 137 -13.45 -5.14 3.30
C LYS A 137 -12.42 -4.66 4.31
N SER A 138 -12.83 -4.63 5.57
CA SER A 138 -11.91 -4.43 6.68
C SER A 138 -11.13 -5.71 6.94
N LEU A 139 -9.82 -5.62 6.92
CA LEU A 139 -8.92 -6.77 7.03
C LEU A 139 -8.01 -6.64 8.24
N VAL A 140 -7.60 -7.79 8.76
CA VAL A 140 -6.60 -7.90 9.81
C VAL A 140 -5.69 -9.09 9.52
N ILE A 141 -4.42 -8.94 9.83
CA ILE A 141 -3.48 -10.07 9.86
C ILE A 141 -2.69 -10.01 11.16
N ARG A 142 -2.23 -11.15 11.62
CA ARG A 142 -1.16 -11.20 12.59
C ARG A 142 0.15 -10.96 11.82
N SER A 143 0.92 -9.97 12.23
CA SER A 143 2.30 -9.85 11.78
C SER A 143 3.05 -11.04 12.37
N GLU A 144 3.32 -12.02 11.54
CA GLU A 144 4.23 -13.08 11.90
C GLU A 144 5.64 -12.49 11.84
N GLU A 145 6.04 -11.98 12.97
CA GLU A 145 7.39 -11.71 13.36
C GLU A 145 8.36 -11.14 12.32
N ARG A 146 8.79 -9.98 12.63
CA ARG A 146 10.17 -9.59 12.41
C ARG A 146 11.08 -10.62 13.10
N ARG A 147 11.48 -11.64 12.39
CA ARG A 147 12.69 -12.38 12.71
C ARG A 147 13.90 -11.62 12.19
#